data_39426ae3614a8b8fa9c4a4a824361bb3
#
_entry.id   39426ae3614a8b8fa9c4a4a824361bb3
#
_cell.length_a   1.000
_cell.length_b   1.000
_cell.length_c   1.000
_cell.angle_alpha   90.00
_cell.angle_beta   90.00
_cell.angle_gamma   90.00
#
_symmetry.space_group_name_H-M   'P 1'
#
loop_
_entity.id
_entity.type
_entity.pdbx_description
1 polymer ?
#
loop_
_entity_poly.entity_id
_entity_poly.type
_entity_poly.pdbx_seq_one_letter_code
_entity_poly.pdbx_strand_id
1 'polypeptide(L)'
;DFCLSRGLGDVYKRQQLMQQCEYLNYTGYSEGSDIFSGKADVIVCEGFVGNVALKTCEGIAKLIMHKLTKALHKHFLYKSLAFLLRPVIKKLYKRVNPDQYNGASLVGLRGIVVKSHGNASPKAFHAAIDEAAREVERQLPEKIAAIFEQTHPTTK
;
A
#
# COMPACT_ATOMS: atom_id res chain seq x y z
N ASP A 1 -15.61 14.87 20.97
CA ASP A 1 -14.41 15.73 21.07
C ASP A 1 -13.25 15.12 21.89
N PHE A 2 -13.55 14.36 22.96
CA PHE A 2 -12.51 13.78 23.83
C PHE A 2 -11.71 12.65 23.15
N CYS A 3 -12.30 11.92 22.22
CA CYS A 3 -11.63 10.84 21.49
C CYS A 3 -10.70 11.38 20.38
N LEU A 4 -11.03 12.50 19.80
CA LEU A 4 -10.23 13.21 18.77
C LEU A 4 -8.97 13.85 19.38
N SER A 5 -9.05 14.37 20.60
CA SER A 5 -7.92 15.05 21.26
C SER A 5 -6.78 14.11 21.67
N ARG A 6 -7.08 12.86 22.06
CA ARG A 6 -6.05 11.85 22.36
C ARG A 6 -5.31 11.40 21.10
N GLY A 7 -6.03 11.21 19.99
CA GLY A 7 -5.42 10.86 18.70
C GLY A 7 -4.47 11.95 18.16
N LEU A 8 -4.83 13.23 18.30
CA LEU A 8 -4.01 14.35 17.86
C LEU A 8 -2.69 14.46 18.65
N GLY A 9 -2.73 14.30 19.98
CA GLY A 9 -1.51 14.35 20.81
C GLY A 9 -0.49 13.26 20.42
N ASP A 10 -0.95 12.06 20.09
CA ASP A 10 -0.07 10.98 19.65
C ASP A 10 0.47 11.21 18.22
N VAL A 11 -0.30 11.85 17.35
CA VAL A 11 0.16 12.26 16.01
C VAL A 11 1.30 13.27 16.12
N TYR A 12 1.14 14.31 16.94
CA TYR A 12 2.19 15.33 17.13
C TYR A 12 3.48 14.75 17.71
N LYS A 13 3.39 13.86 18.71
CA LYS A 13 4.57 13.18 19.26
C LYS A 13 5.30 12.34 18.23
N ARG A 14 4.57 11.59 17.41
CA ARG A 14 5.17 10.79 16.32
C ARG A 14 5.83 11.67 15.29
N GLN A 15 5.20 12.79 14.91
CA GLN A 15 5.79 13.76 13.99
C GLN A 15 7.10 14.33 14.51
N GLN A 16 7.16 14.72 15.78
CA GLN A 16 8.39 15.21 16.41
C GLN A 16 9.50 14.17 16.40
N LEU A 17 9.18 12.91 16.73
CA LEU A 17 10.16 11.82 16.71
C LEU A 17 10.68 11.55 15.29
N MET A 18 9.80 11.60 14.27
CA MET A 18 10.20 11.43 12.87
C MET A 18 11.06 12.59 12.38
N GLN A 19 10.76 13.83 12.77
CA GLN A 19 11.56 15.01 12.41
C GLN A 19 12.96 14.99 13.00
N GLN A 20 13.12 14.37 14.18
CA GLN A 20 14.42 14.25 14.84
C GLN A 20 15.27 13.08 14.31
N CYS A 21 14.69 12.23 13.48
CA CYS A 21 15.37 11.07 12.93
C CYS A 21 16.16 11.45 11.67
N GLU A 22 17.47 11.55 11.77
CA GLU A 22 18.37 11.93 10.65
C GLU A 22 18.35 10.94 9.47
N TYR A 23 17.92 9.71 9.70
CA TYR A 23 17.85 8.66 8.67
C TYR A 23 16.56 8.68 7.86
N LEU A 24 15.56 9.49 8.27
CA LEU A 24 14.28 9.60 7.59
C LEU A 24 14.18 10.90 6.80
N ASN A 25 13.87 10.78 5.51
CA ASN A 25 13.43 11.92 4.72
C ASN A 25 11.95 12.18 5.03
N TYR A 26 11.69 12.74 6.22
CA TYR A 26 10.33 13.00 6.67
C TYR A 26 9.73 14.20 5.94
N THR A 27 8.68 13.96 5.15
CA THR A 27 8.02 14.96 4.31
C THR A 27 6.82 15.65 4.99
N GLY A 28 6.50 15.28 6.23
CA GLY A 28 5.42 15.89 6.99
C GLY A 28 4.15 15.04 7.01
N TYR A 29 3.05 15.68 7.36
CA TYR A 29 1.72 15.06 7.42
C TYR A 29 1.14 14.90 6.00
N SER A 30 0.53 13.74 5.74
CA SER A 30 -0.19 13.44 4.50
C SER A 30 -1.67 13.25 4.77
N GLU A 31 -2.51 13.88 3.99
CA GLU A 31 -3.96 13.65 4.01
C GLU A 31 -4.35 12.47 3.11
N GLY A 32 -5.58 11.98 3.26
CA GLY A 32 -6.10 10.90 2.41
C GLY A 32 -6.06 11.22 0.91
N SER A 33 -6.18 12.49 0.54
CA SER A 33 -6.02 12.99 -0.83
C SER A 33 -4.60 12.86 -1.39
N ASP A 34 -3.61 12.83 -0.51
CA ASP A 34 -2.19 12.76 -0.90
C ASP A 34 -1.70 11.35 -1.19
N ILE A 35 -2.47 10.31 -0.82
CA ILE A 35 -2.09 8.90 -1.02
C ILE A 35 -1.64 8.59 -2.46
N PHE A 36 -2.30 9.22 -3.43
CA PHE A 36 -2.00 9.01 -4.86
C PHE A 36 -1.26 10.15 -5.52
N SER A 37 -0.83 11.17 -4.76
CA SER A 37 -0.16 12.36 -5.29
C SER A 37 1.29 12.13 -5.68
N GLY A 38 1.92 11.07 -5.17
CA GLY A 38 3.35 10.81 -5.34
C GLY A 38 4.26 11.72 -4.52
N LYS A 39 3.72 12.45 -3.53
CA LYS A 39 4.51 13.32 -2.64
C LYS A 39 5.37 12.54 -1.66
N ALA A 40 4.96 11.33 -1.31
CA ALA A 40 5.69 10.45 -0.41
C ALA A 40 5.77 9.04 -0.99
N ASP A 41 6.91 8.39 -0.81
CA ASP A 41 7.13 7.00 -1.24
C ASP A 41 6.48 6.01 -0.25
N VAL A 42 6.41 6.37 1.03
CA VAL A 42 5.82 5.56 2.10
C VAL A 42 4.94 6.45 2.97
N ILE A 43 3.70 6.02 3.19
CA ILE A 43 2.74 6.66 4.09
C ILE A 43 2.43 5.70 5.23
N VAL A 44 2.72 6.13 6.46
CA VAL A 44 2.45 5.35 7.67
C VAL A 44 1.18 5.84 8.32
N CYS A 45 0.25 4.93 8.59
CA CYS A 45 -1.01 5.24 9.25
C CYS A 45 -1.37 4.16 10.27
N GLU A 46 -2.41 4.42 11.05
CA GLU A 46 -3.00 3.42 11.94
C GLU A 46 -3.63 2.29 11.11
N GLY A 47 -3.49 1.03 11.59
CA GLY A 47 -3.82 -0.16 10.80
C GLY A 47 -5.29 -0.26 10.39
N PHE A 48 -6.22 0.16 11.25
CA PHE A 48 -7.65 0.18 10.90
C PHE A 48 -7.94 1.21 9.80
N VAL A 49 -7.41 2.43 9.95
CA VAL A 49 -7.56 3.50 8.95
C VAL A 49 -6.95 3.09 7.60
N GLY A 50 -5.75 2.50 7.62
CA GLY A 50 -5.10 1.98 6.43
C GLY A 50 -5.91 0.89 5.74
N ASN A 51 -6.49 -0.04 6.51
CA ASN A 51 -7.33 -1.10 5.95
C ASN A 51 -8.63 -0.55 5.34
N VAL A 52 -9.27 0.43 5.98
CA VAL A 52 -10.46 1.10 5.41
C VAL A 52 -10.09 1.82 4.11
N ALA A 53 -8.99 2.58 4.09
CA ALA A 53 -8.52 3.26 2.89
C ALA A 53 -8.26 2.28 1.74
N LEU A 54 -7.52 1.19 1.98
CA LEU A 54 -7.25 0.15 0.99
C LEU A 54 -8.55 -0.48 0.45
N LYS A 55 -9.48 -0.87 1.32
CA LYS A 55 -10.76 -1.47 0.89
C LYS A 55 -11.64 -0.51 0.12
N THR A 56 -11.63 0.76 0.49
CA THR A 56 -12.35 1.81 -0.24
C THR A 56 -11.74 2.00 -1.63
N CYS A 57 -10.41 2.08 -1.76
CA CYS A 57 -9.72 2.19 -3.04
C CYS A 57 -9.98 0.97 -3.94
N GLU A 58 -9.90 -0.25 -3.40
CA GLU A 58 -10.26 -1.48 -4.12
C GLU A 58 -11.72 -1.43 -4.62
N GLY A 59 -12.64 -1.00 -3.78
CA GLY A 59 -14.07 -0.87 -4.11
C GLY A 59 -14.32 0.14 -5.23
N ILE A 60 -13.70 1.32 -5.13
CA ILE A 60 -13.79 2.37 -6.14
C ILE A 60 -13.21 1.90 -7.48
N ALA A 61 -12.04 1.26 -7.48
CA ALA A 61 -11.43 0.73 -8.69
C ALA A 61 -12.35 -0.29 -9.39
N LYS A 62 -12.94 -1.22 -8.65
CA LYS A 62 -13.91 -2.19 -9.17
C LYS A 62 -15.17 -1.50 -9.72
N LEU A 63 -15.70 -0.49 -9.01
CA LEU A 63 -16.86 0.26 -9.43
C LEU A 63 -16.61 1.01 -10.76
N ILE A 64 -15.49 1.70 -10.86
CA ILE A 64 -15.09 2.43 -12.08
C ILE A 64 -14.97 1.45 -13.26
N MET A 65 -14.28 0.33 -13.07
CA MET A 65 -14.11 -0.69 -14.11
C MET A 65 -15.45 -1.30 -14.54
N HIS A 66 -16.35 -1.58 -13.58
CA HIS A 66 -17.68 -2.09 -13.89
C HIS A 66 -18.49 -1.06 -14.71
N LYS A 67 -18.53 0.20 -14.28
CA LYS A 67 -19.24 1.28 -14.97
C LYS A 67 -18.68 1.52 -16.38
N LEU A 68 -17.34 1.53 -16.52
CA LEU A 68 -16.67 1.68 -17.80
C LEU A 68 -17.04 0.54 -18.76
N THR A 69 -16.93 -0.71 -18.30
CA THR A 69 -17.30 -1.89 -19.08
C THR A 69 -18.77 -1.83 -19.52
N LYS A 70 -19.69 -1.48 -18.61
CA LYS A 70 -21.11 -1.34 -18.92
C LYS A 70 -21.38 -0.24 -19.96
N ALA A 71 -20.70 0.90 -19.85
CA ALA A 71 -20.83 1.99 -20.80
C ALA A 71 -20.35 1.58 -22.21
N LEU A 72 -19.22 0.90 -22.30
CA LEU A 72 -18.64 0.42 -23.57
C LEU A 72 -19.51 -0.65 -24.26
N HIS A 73 -20.31 -1.42 -23.51
CA HIS A 73 -21.17 -2.45 -24.06
C HIS A 73 -22.55 -1.93 -24.48
N LYS A 74 -22.88 -0.66 -24.18
CA LYS A 74 -24.24 -0.12 -24.40
C LYS A 74 -24.61 0.06 -25.88
N HIS A 75 -23.65 0.43 -26.74
CA HIS A 75 -23.87 0.71 -28.17
C HIS A 75 -22.86 -0.03 -29.04
N PHE A 76 -23.29 -0.39 -30.28
CA PHE A 76 -22.44 -1.10 -31.24
C PHE A 76 -21.15 -0.34 -31.59
N LEU A 77 -21.26 0.97 -31.80
CA LEU A 77 -20.10 1.84 -32.09
C LEU A 77 -19.10 1.85 -30.91
N TYR A 78 -19.58 1.82 -29.66
CA TYR A 78 -18.70 1.79 -28.48
C TYR A 78 -18.01 0.44 -28.33
N LYS A 79 -18.65 -0.66 -28.74
CA LYS A 79 -18.00 -1.99 -28.78
C LYS A 79 -16.84 -2.03 -29.76
N SER A 80 -17.00 -1.45 -30.94
CA SER A 80 -15.93 -1.36 -31.95
C SER A 80 -14.75 -0.51 -31.45
N LEU A 81 -15.06 0.64 -30.81
CA LEU A 81 -14.05 1.49 -30.19
C LEU A 81 -13.36 0.80 -29.01
N ALA A 82 -14.12 0.09 -28.18
CA ALA A 82 -13.58 -0.69 -27.05
C ALA A 82 -12.62 -1.80 -27.52
N PHE A 83 -12.91 -2.43 -28.66
CA PHE A 83 -12.01 -3.41 -29.27
C PHE A 83 -10.66 -2.78 -29.65
N LEU A 84 -10.70 -1.60 -30.28
CA LEU A 84 -9.49 -0.85 -30.65
C LEU A 84 -8.70 -0.38 -29.42
N LEU A 85 -9.40 0.05 -28.35
CA LEU A 85 -8.81 0.52 -27.09
C LEU A 85 -8.43 -0.62 -26.12
N ARG A 86 -8.75 -1.87 -26.46
CA ARG A 86 -8.51 -3.04 -25.62
C ARG A 86 -7.08 -3.12 -25.04
N PRO A 87 -6.00 -2.88 -25.79
CA PRO A 87 -4.65 -2.93 -25.27
C PRO A 87 -4.41 -1.83 -24.20
N VAL A 88 -4.95 -0.63 -24.40
CA VAL A 88 -4.82 0.50 -23.48
C VAL A 88 -5.57 0.20 -22.18
N ILE A 89 -6.83 -0.25 -22.30
CA ILE A 89 -7.66 -0.63 -21.15
C ILE A 89 -7.01 -1.77 -20.36
N LYS A 90 -6.46 -2.79 -21.06
CA LYS A 90 -5.75 -3.90 -20.43
C LYS A 90 -4.50 -3.42 -19.66
N LYS A 91 -3.75 -2.48 -20.23
CA LYS A 91 -2.57 -1.89 -19.59
C LYS A 91 -2.96 -1.08 -18.35
N LEU A 92 -4.03 -0.30 -18.42
CA LEU A 92 -4.57 0.45 -17.29
C LEU A 92 -5.07 -0.49 -16.19
N TYR A 93 -5.89 -1.47 -16.54
CA TYR A 93 -6.37 -2.49 -15.61
C TYR A 93 -5.22 -3.20 -14.90
N LYS A 94 -4.18 -3.57 -15.65
CA LYS A 94 -3.01 -4.22 -15.09
C LYS A 94 -2.30 -3.35 -14.03
N ARG A 95 -2.26 -2.02 -14.21
CA ARG A 95 -1.66 -1.09 -13.24
C ARG A 95 -2.48 -0.87 -11.98
N VAL A 96 -3.81 -0.98 -12.09
CA VAL A 96 -4.74 -0.71 -10.98
C VAL A 96 -5.16 -2.00 -10.26
N ASN A 97 -4.85 -3.17 -10.84
CA ASN A 97 -5.24 -4.45 -10.27
C ASN A 97 -4.46 -4.75 -8.98
N PRO A 98 -5.12 -4.84 -7.81
CA PRO A 98 -4.48 -5.12 -6.52
C PRO A 98 -3.78 -6.48 -6.45
N ASP A 99 -4.16 -7.45 -7.31
CA ASP A 99 -3.55 -8.78 -7.35
C ASP A 99 -2.03 -8.75 -7.60
N GLN A 100 -1.51 -7.68 -8.21
CA GLN A 100 -0.08 -7.56 -8.48
C GLN A 100 0.73 -7.09 -7.25
N TYR A 101 0.04 -6.49 -6.29
CA TYR A 101 0.62 -5.93 -5.06
C TYR A 101 0.24 -6.78 -3.84
N ASN A 102 -0.11 -8.05 -4.08
CA ASN A 102 -0.41 -8.97 -2.99
C ASN A 102 0.88 -9.39 -2.28
N GLY A 103 0.81 -9.42 -0.97
CA GLY A 103 1.94 -9.72 -0.10
C GLY A 103 2.27 -8.52 0.79
N ALA A 104 1.80 -8.57 2.03
CA ALA A 104 2.10 -7.56 3.04
C ALA A 104 3.10 -8.12 4.05
N SER A 105 4.27 -7.50 4.15
CA SER A 105 5.32 -7.88 5.08
C SER A 105 4.90 -7.56 6.51
N LEU A 106 5.00 -8.54 7.40
CA LEU A 106 4.83 -8.34 8.83
C LEU A 106 6.18 -7.99 9.44
N VAL A 107 6.44 -6.69 9.57
CA VAL A 107 7.68 -6.18 10.13
C VAL A 107 7.74 -6.33 11.66
N GLY A 108 8.95 -6.38 12.22
CA GLY A 108 9.18 -6.53 13.67
C GLY A 108 9.21 -7.97 14.18
N LEU A 109 9.17 -8.95 13.29
CA LEU A 109 9.35 -10.37 13.60
C LEU A 109 10.81 -10.79 13.40
N ARG A 110 11.21 -11.88 14.07
CA ARG A 110 12.57 -12.45 13.95
C ARG A 110 12.79 -13.21 12.63
N GLY A 111 11.77 -13.34 11.82
CA GLY A 111 11.81 -14.02 10.53
C GLY A 111 10.86 -13.37 9.55
N ILE A 112 10.99 -13.74 8.29
CA ILE A 112 10.19 -13.21 7.20
C ILE A 112 8.80 -13.85 7.23
N VAL A 113 7.78 -13.02 7.34
CA VAL A 113 6.36 -13.41 7.27
C VAL A 113 5.64 -12.45 6.33
N VAL A 114 5.15 -12.98 5.23
CA VAL A 114 4.37 -12.23 4.23
C VAL A 114 2.93 -12.70 4.26
N LYS A 115 2.01 -11.77 4.54
CA LYS A 115 0.58 -12.02 4.57
C LYS A 115 -0.03 -11.85 3.19
N SER A 116 -0.62 -12.93 2.66
CA SER A 116 -1.43 -12.87 1.44
C SER A 116 -2.89 -12.51 1.75
N HIS A 117 -3.58 -11.97 0.75
CA HIS A 117 -5.03 -11.71 0.83
C HIS A 117 -5.81 -13.03 0.90
N GLY A 118 -6.86 -13.12 1.76
CA GLY A 118 -7.64 -14.36 1.95
C GLY A 118 -8.31 -14.89 0.68
N ASN A 119 -8.70 -14.02 -0.24
CA ASN A 119 -9.29 -14.36 -1.54
C ASN A 119 -8.30 -14.17 -2.70
N ALA A 120 -7.01 -14.40 -2.46
CA ALA A 120 -5.99 -14.26 -3.48
C ALA A 120 -6.19 -15.29 -4.61
N SER A 121 -6.15 -14.81 -5.85
CA SER A 121 -6.03 -15.70 -7.01
C SER A 121 -4.68 -16.43 -6.98
N PRO A 122 -4.51 -17.57 -7.68
CA PRO A 122 -3.21 -18.24 -7.76
C PRO A 122 -2.08 -17.30 -8.18
N LYS A 123 -2.37 -16.36 -9.08
CA LYS A 123 -1.41 -15.35 -9.54
C LYS A 123 -1.07 -14.33 -8.45
N ALA A 124 -2.05 -13.88 -7.69
CA ALA A 124 -1.84 -13.00 -6.57
C ALA A 124 -1.04 -13.70 -5.46
N PHE A 125 -1.33 -14.97 -5.18
CA PHE A 125 -0.57 -15.76 -4.23
C PHE A 125 0.91 -15.94 -4.64
N HIS A 126 1.16 -16.15 -5.94
CA HIS A 126 2.51 -16.19 -6.49
C HIS A 126 3.27 -14.86 -6.23
N ALA A 127 2.61 -13.72 -6.41
CA ALA A 127 3.22 -12.42 -6.11
C ALA A 127 3.62 -12.27 -4.63
N ALA A 128 2.84 -12.84 -3.71
CA ALA A 128 3.22 -12.86 -2.29
C ALA A 128 4.42 -13.76 -2.00
N ILE A 129 4.57 -14.88 -2.72
CA ILE A 129 5.77 -15.74 -2.63
C ILE A 129 7.00 -15.00 -3.17
N ASP A 130 6.85 -14.33 -4.31
CA ASP A 130 7.92 -13.53 -4.90
C ASP A 130 8.38 -12.39 -3.96
N GLU A 131 7.43 -11.80 -3.21
CA GLU A 131 7.76 -10.79 -2.21
C GLU A 131 8.57 -11.41 -1.06
N ALA A 132 8.14 -12.54 -0.53
CA ALA A 132 8.89 -13.25 0.51
C ALA A 132 10.31 -13.61 0.05
N ALA A 133 10.47 -14.09 -1.19
CA ALA A 133 11.78 -14.39 -1.76
C ALA A 133 12.68 -13.14 -1.85
N ARG A 134 12.11 -12.01 -2.29
CA ARG A 134 12.82 -10.71 -2.34
C ARG A 134 13.26 -10.23 -0.96
N GLU A 135 12.44 -10.44 0.07
CA GLU A 135 12.79 -10.09 1.44
C GLU A 135 13.97 -10.94 1.98
N VAL A 136 13.99 -12.24 1.64
CA VAL A 136 15.12 -13.13 1.96
C VAL A 136 16.40 -12.65 1.28
N GLU A 137 16.35 -12.39 -0.04
CA GLU A 137 17.50 -11.91 -0.81
C GLU A 137 18.05 -10.58 -0.27
N ARG A 138 17.16 -9.72 0.22
CA ARG A 138 17.51 -8.41 0.79
C ARG A 138 17.91 -8.46 2.25
N GLN A 139 17.81 -9.61 2.91
CA GLN A 139 18.07 -9.76 4.35
C GLN A 139 17.32 -8.72 5.18
N LEU A 140 16.00 -8.61 4.94
CA LEU A 140 15.17 -7.55 5.50
C LEU A 140 15.15 -7.53 7.03
N PRO A 141 15.00 -8.66 7.77
CA PRO A 141 15.00 -8.65 9.23
C PRO A 141 16.31 -8.14 9.82
N GLU A 142 17.45 -8.56 9.25
CA GLU A 142 18.79 -8.17 9.70
C GLU A 142 19.02 -6.67 9.50
N LYS A 143 18.61 -6.14 8.36
CA LYS A 143 18.70 -4.68 8.09
C LYS A 143 17.83 -3.86 9.04
N ILE A 144 16.61 -4.32 9.31
CA ILE A 144 15.73 -3.65 10.27
C ILE A 144 16.35 -3.68 11.67
N ALA A 145 16.87 -4.82 12.11
CA ALA A 145 17.53 -4.95 13.41
C ALA A 145 18.74 -4.02 13.52
N ALA A 146 19.61 -3.99 12.51
CA ALA A 146 20.79 -3.12 12.49
C ALA A 146 20.43 -1.62 12.57
N ILE A 147 19.41 -1.17 11.84
CA ILE A 147 18.92 0.22 11.90
C ILE A 147 18.34 0.50 13.29
N PHE A 148 17.58 -0.44 13.85
CA PHE A 148 16.96 -0.26 15.15
C PHE A 148 18.01 -0.16 16.27
N GLU A 149 19.06 -0.96 16.25
CA GLU A 149 20.18 -0.88 17.19
C GLU A 149 20.95 0.43 17.09
N GLN A 150 21.12 0.98 15.89
CA GLN A 150 21.74 2.30 15.69
C GLN A 150 20.90 3.45 16.24
N THR A 151 19.58 3.35 16.12
CA THR A 151 18.66 4.42 16.58
C THR A 151 18.28 4.32 18.04
N HIS A 152 18.39 3.13 18.63
CA HIS A 152 18.08 2.84 20.03
C HIS A 152 19.22 2.04 20.67
N PRO A 153 20.40 2.66 20.90
CA PRO A 153 21.49 1.95 21.58
C PRO A 153 20.99 1.50 22.94
N THR A 154 20.93 0.18 23.14
CA THR A 154 20.60 -0.42 24.44
C THR A 154 21.67 0.04 25.44
N THR A 155 21.35 1.00 26.27
CA THR A 155 22.11 1.31 27.47
C THR A 155 22.16 0.03 28.32
N LYS A 156 23.31 -0.61 28.35
CA LYS A 156 23.62 -1.69 29.30
C LYS A 156 23.76 -1.12 30.70
#